data_2688147f1cbfef192da3a0a0a41ec0df
#
_entry.id   2688147f1cbfef192da3a0a0a41ec0df
#
_cell.length_a   1.000
_cell.length_b   1.000
_cell.length_c   1.000
_cell.angle_alpha   90.00
_cell.angle_beta   90.00
_cell.angle_gamma   90.00
#
_symmetry.space_group_name_H-M   'P 1'
#
loop_
_entity.id
_entity.type
_entity.pdbx_description
1 polymer ?
#
loop_
_entity_poly.entity_id
_entity_poly.type
_entity_poly.pdbx_seq_one_letter_code
_entity_poly.pdbx_strand_id
1 'polypeptide(L)'
;MFTGIITDIGEIADVKNSGNQLRVLRINSSYDAATIDIGASIACSGPCLTVTSKGERAGGCWFEVTAAQETLARTTVSNWKSGDRINLERSLKIGDELGGHLVSGHVDGIADIIKREDLTEKDTLWGATARFLIRAPAGTARFIAEKGSVTLDGVSLTVNSVSDDMFTVLLIPHTLQVTTFGIRKTGDSINLEVDLMARYAARLSEESASVFRS
;
A
#
# COMPACT_ATOMS: atom_id res chain seq x y z
N MET A 1 9.85 -6.82 5.09
CA MET A 1 10.18 -5.94 3.95
C MET A 1 9.49 -6.46 2.71
N PHE A 2 9.10 -5.55 1.82
CA PHE A 2 8.35 -5.80 0.59
C PHE A 2 8.98 -4.99 -0.54
N THR A 3 8.48 -5.15 -1.75
CA THR A 3 8.95 -4.45 -2.95
C THR A 3 7.93 -3.46 -3.52
N GLY A 4 6.67 -3.56 -3.09
CA GLY A 4 5.54 -2.86 -3.68
C GLY A 4 5.06 -3.46 -5.00
N ILE A 5 5.44 -4.70 -5.28
CA ILE A 5 4.94 -5.48 -6.42
C ILE A 5 3.84 -6.42 -5.91
N ILE A 6 2.61 -6.13 -6.30
CA ILE A 6 1.45 -6.90 -5.87
C ILE A 6 1.46 -8.28 -6.53
N THR A 7 1.31 -9.31 -5.73
CA THR A 7 1.33 -10.71 -6.19
C THR A 7 -0.03 -11.39 -6.14
N ASP A 8 -1.01 -10.77 -5.44
CA ASP A 8 -2.40 -11.27 -5.41
C ASP A 8 -3.37 -10.13 -5.04
N ILE A 9 -4.63 -10.29 -5.37
CA ILE A 9 -5.74 -9.46 -4.88
C ILE A 9 -6.61 -10.35 -3.99
N GLY A 10 -6.46 -10.17 -2.68
CA GLY A 10 -7.26 -10.88 -1.70
C GLY A 10 -8.65 -10.25 -1.49
N GLU A 11 -9.51 -11.00 -0.83
CA GLU A 11 -10.85 -10.57 -0.42
C GLU A 11 -10.98 -10.68 1.11
N ILE A 12 -11.49 -9.67 1.74
CA ILE A 12 -11.87 -9.72 3.16
C ILE A 12 -13.07 -10.66 3.33
N ALA A 13 -12.84 -11.85 3.86
CA ALA A 13 -13.90 -12.85 4.05
C ALA A 13 -14.72 -12.58 5.32
N ASP A 14 -14.07 -12.14 6.40
CA ASP A 14 -14.70 -11.88 7.68
C ASP A 14 -13.94 -10.81 8.47
N VAL A 15 -14.67 -10.07 9.29
CA VAL A 15 -14.12 -9.03 10.17
C VAL A 15 -14.70 -9.18 11.56
N LYS A 16 -13.84 -9.39 12.57
CA LYS A 16 -14.22 -9.46 13.97
C LYS A 16 -13.56 -8.34 14.76
N ASN A 17 -14.36 -7.53 15.44
CA ASN A 17 -13.87 -6.54 16.38
C ASN A 17 -13.69 -7.23 17.74
N SER A 18 -12.49 -7.19 18.29
CA SER A 18 -12.17 -7.66 19.64
C SER A 18 -12.21 -6.47 20.60
N GLY A 19 -12.76 -6.67 21.81
CA GLY A 19 -13.00 -5.59 22.79
C GLY A 19 -11.79 -4.78 23.25
N ASN A 20 -10.57 -5.13 22.80
CA ASN A 20 -9.30 -4.47 23.16
C ASN A 20 -8.77 -3.57 22.04
N GLN A 21 -9.62 -2.94 21.24
CA GLN A 21 -9.21 -2.11 20.09
C GLN A 21 -8.39 -2.89 19.04
N LEU A 22 -8.63 -4.19 18.95
CA LEU A 22 -8.05 -5.08 17.97
C LEU A 22 -9.10 -5.46 16.93
N ARG A 23 -8.68 -5.63 15.71
CA ARG A 23 -9.52 -6.07 14.61
C ARG A 23 -8.89 -7.30 13.96
N VAL A 24 -9.59 -8.42 14.02
CA VAL A 24 -9.17 -9.67 13.35
C VAL A 24 -9.83 -9.71 11.98
N LEU A 25 -9.02 -9.90 10.96
CA LEU A 25 -9.42 -9.95 9.56
C LEU A 25 -9.11 -11.34 9.02
N ARG A 26 -10.11 -12.00 8.45
CA ARG A 26 -9.89 -13.21 7.64
C ARG A 26 -9.85 -12.80 6.18
N ILE A 27 -8.80 -13.19 5.49
CA ILE A 27 -8.52 -12.80 4.11
C ILE A 27 -8.43 -14.05 3.26
N ASN A 28 -9.20 -14.11 2.18
CA ASN A 28 -9.08 -15.11 1.13
C ASN A 28 -8.01 -14.68 0.13
N SER A 29 -7.20 -15.61 -0.31
CA SER A 29 -6.09 -15.40 -1.24
C SER A 29 -5.93 -16.57 -2.19
N SER A 30 -5.30 -16.36 -3.34
CA SER A 30 -4.87 -17.41 -4.26
C SER A 30 -3.58 -18.10 -3.83
N TYR A 31 -2.91 -17.63 -2.78
CA TYR A 31 -1.67 -18.22 -2.28
C TYR A 31 -1.87 -19.68 -1.82
N ASP A 32 -0.81 -20.48 -1.93
CA ASP A 32 -0.77 -21.82 -1.34
C ASP A 32 -0.56 -21.72 0.18
N ALA A 33 -1.53 -22.26 0.94
CA ALA A 33 -1.49 -22.28 2.41
C ALA A 33 -0.22 -22.95 2.97
N ALA A 34 0.31 -23.98 2.29
CA ALA A 34 1.51 -24.69 2.74
C ALA A 34 2.75 -23.78 2.76
N THR A 35 2.77 -22.74 1.92
CA THR A 35 3.91 -21.83 1.77
C THR A 35 3.87 -20.61 2.69
N ILE A 36 2.80 -20.43 3.47
CA ILE A 36 2.65 -19.33 4.42
C ILE A 36 2.88 -19.86 5.83
N ASP A 37 3.83 -19.31 6.57
CA ASP A 37 4.06 -19.69 7.96
C ASP A 37 3.19 -18.84 8.90
N ILE A 38 2.77 -19.42 10.04
CA ILE A 38 2.24 -18.64 11.16
C ILE A 38 3.36 -17.72 11.65
N GLY A 39 3.05 -16.44 11.85
CA GLY A 39 4.05 -15.41 12.16
C GLY A 39 4.66 -14.73 10.93
N ALA A 40 4.38 -15.21 9.70
CA ALA A 40 4.81 -14.52 8.49
C ALA A 40 4.15 -13.14 8.37
N SER A 41 4.86 -12.20 7.76
CA SER A 41 4.32 -10.89 7.41
C SER A 41 3.78 -10.89 5.98
N ILE A 42 2.58 -10.34 5.80
CA ILE A 42 1.98 -10.07 4.50
C ILE A 42 1.57 -8.59 4.47
N ALA A 43 1.95 -7.87 3.41
CA ALA A 43 1.43 -6.52 3.16
C ALA A 43 0.00 -6.64 2.63
N CYS A 44 -0.93 -6.00 3.31
CA CYS A 44 -2.36 -6.02 3.01
C CYS A 44 -2.80 -4.60 2.64
N SER A 45 -2.86 -4.25 1.35
CA SER A 45 -3.05 -2.88 0.86
C SER A 45 -2.16 -1.84 1.59
N GLY A 46 -0.88 -2.17 1.80
CA GLY A 46 0.12 -1.33 2.47
C GLY A 46 0.53 -1.85 3.85
N PRO A 47 -0.31 -1.85 4.88
CA PRO A 47 0.07 -2.32 6.21
C PRO A 47 0.66 -3.72 6.21
N CYS A 48 1.83 -3.86 6.87
CA CYS A 48 2.46 -5.14 7.18
C CYS A 48 1.69 -5.80 8.34
N LEU A 49 1.03 -6.92 8.09
CA LEU A 49 0.24 -7.64 9.08
C LEU A 49 0.77 -9.05 9.27
N THR A 50 0.78 -9.52 10.53
CA THR A 50 1.29 -10.84 10.89
C THR A 50 0.19 -11.89 10.80
N VAL A 51 0.47 -12.99 10.11
CA VAL A 51 -0.43 -14.14 9.98
C VAL A 51 -0.52 -14.87 11.33
N THR A 52 -1.74 -14.97 11.87
CA THR A 52 -2.01 -15.62 13.16
C THR A 52 -2.70 -16.98 13.00
N SER A 53 -3.38 -17.20 11.88
CA SER A 53 -4.03 -18.46 11.53
C SER A 53 -4.11 -18.59 10.01
N LYS A 54 -4.21 -19.81 9.51
CA LYS A 54 -4.34 -20.09 8.07
C LYS A 54 -5.05 -21.42 7.83
N GLY A 55 -5.57 -21.58 6.64
CA GLY A 55 -6.16 -22.84 6.20
C GLY A 55 -6.38 -22.89 4.69
N GLU A 56 -6.63 -24.07 4.19
CA GLU A 56 -6.91 -24.30 2.79
C GLU A 56 -8.35 -23.88 2.42
N ARG A 57 -8.53 -23.48 1.18
CA ARG A 57 -9.84 -23.30 0.54
C ARG A 57 -9.73 -23.67 -0.94
N ALA A 58 -10.87 -23.90 -1.58
CA ALA A 58 -10.89 -24.11 -3.03
C ALA A 58 -10.30 -22.89 -3.77
N GLY A 59 -9.25 -23.13 -4.56
CA GLY A 59 -8.55 -22.10 -5.35
C GLY A 59 -7.57 -21.25 -4.56
N GLY A 60 -7.04 -21.73 -3.42
CA GLY A 60 -6.01 -21.04 -2.64
C GLY A 60 -6.12 -21.27 -1.14
N CYS A 61 -5.96 -20.22 -0.35
CA CYS A 61 -6.01 -20.28 1.10
C CYS A 61 -6.90 -19.17 1.69
N TRP A 62 -7.13 -19.28 2.97
CA TRP A 62 -7.48 -18.15 3.82
C TRP A 62 -6.41 -17.99 4.89
N PHE A 63 -6.20 -16.78 5.35
CA PHE A 63 -5.37 -16.49 6.51
C PHE A 63 -6.01 -15.40 7.37
N GLU A 64 -5.68 -15.39 8.67
CA GLU A 64 -6.11 -14.37 9.60
C GLU A 64 -4.93 -13.50 10.01
N VAL A 65 -5.22 -12.22 10.15
CA VAL A 65 -4.29 -11.21 10.67
C VAL A 65 -4.99 -10.37 11.71
N THR A 66 -4.22 -9.77 12.64
CA THR A 66 -4.76 -8.88 13.66
C THR A 66 -4.17 -7.49 13.48
N ALA A 67 -5.05 -6.49 13.28
CA ALA A 67 -4.68 -5.08 13.25
C ALA A 67 -4.86 -4.48 14.65
N ALA A 68 -3.80 -3.82 15.15
CA ALA A 68 -3.78 -3.11 16.43
C ALA A 68 -4.20 -1.64 16.27
N GLN A 69 -4.41 -0.96 17.39
CA GLN A 69 -4.93 0.41 17.46
C GLN A 69 -4.20 1.39 16.54
N GLU A 70 -2.87 1.39 16.50
CA GLU A 70 -2.10 2.31 15.64
C GLU A 70 -2.37 2.03 14.16
N THR A 71 -2.41 0.76 13.76
CA THR A 71 -2.77 0.37 12.40
C THR A 71 -4.18 0.85 12.03
N LEU A 72 -5.14 0.67 12.95
CA LEU A 72 -6.52 1.12 12.72
C LEU A 72 -6.64 2.64 12.63
N ALA A 73 -5.82 3.38 13.39
CA ALA A 73 -5.82 4.84 13.39
C ALA A 73 -5.15 5.46 12.15
N ARG A 74 -4.11 4.79 11.61
CA ARG A 74 -3.28 5.31 10.52
C ARG A 74 -3.66 4.81 9.14
N THR A 75 -4.51 3.79 9.04
CA THR A 75 -4.78 3.11 7.78
C THR A 75 -6.27 2.95 7.50
N THR A 76 -6.58 2.62 6.24
CA THR A 76 -7.96 2.31 5.81
C THR A 76 -8.50 1.01 6.41
N VAL A 77 -7.70 0.21 7.10
CA VAL A 77 -8.08 -1.08 7.73
C VAL A 77 -9.29 -0.94 8.64
N SER A 78 -9.44 0.20 9.31
CA SER A 78 -10.60 0.50 10.17
C SER A 78 -11.94 0.48 9.42
N ASN A 79 -11.93 0.72 8.11
CA ASN A 79 -13.12 0.80 7.28
C ASN A 79 -13.40 -0.48 6.48
N TRP A 80 -12.47 -1.45 6.49
CA TRP A 80 -12.64 -2.66 5.69
C TRP A 80 -13.80 -3.52 6.18
N LYS A 81 -14.50 -4.14 5.26
CA LYS A 81 -15.64 -5.01 5.51
C LYS A 81 -15.57 -6.26 4.62
N SER A 82 -16.35 -7.27 4.96
CA SER A 82 -16.47 -8.47 4.13
C SER A 82 -16.88 -8.12 2.69
N GLY A 83 -16.19 -8.73 1.73
CA GLY A 83 -16.32 -8.48 0.29
C GLY A 83 -15.34 -7.43 -0.25
N ASP A 84 -14.65 -6.65 0.59
CA ASP A 84 -13.65 -5.69 0.11
C ASP A 84 -12.44 -6.42 -0.49
N ARG A 85 -11.94 -5.89 -1.60
CA ARG A 85 -10.74 -6.38 -2.28
C ARG A 85 -9.52 -5.57 -1.84
N ILE A 86 -8.43 -6.26 -1.55
CA ILE A 86 -7.18 -5.67 -1.07
C ILE A 86 -5.99 -6.22 -1.84
N ASN A 87 -4.96 -5.40 -2.04
CA ASN A 87 -3.68 -5.81 -2.61
C ASN A 87 -2.91 -6.66 -1.61
N LEU A 88 -2.28 -7.72 -2.06
CA LEU A 88 -1.45 -8.59 -1.23
C LEU A 88 -0.04 -8.71 -1.81
N GLU A 89 0.95 -8.64 -0.93
CA GLU A 89 2.34 -8.97 -1.25
C GLU A 89 2.93 -9.74 -0.08
N ARG A 90 3.65 -10.84 -0.39
CA ARG A 90 4.40 -11.61 0.62
C ARG A 90 5.74 -10.95 0.90
N SER A 91 6.28 -11.17 2.10
CA SER A 91 7.61 -10.68 2.46
C SER A 91 8.66 -11.16 1.47
N LEU A 92 9.57 -10.23 1.11
CA LEU A 92 10.74 -10.47 0.29
C LEU A 92 11.65 -11.52 0.97
N LYS A 93 12.12 -12.50 0.22
CA LYS A 93 13.12 -13.48 0.64
C LYS A 93 14.50 -13.06 0.18
N ILE A 94 15.55 -13.59 0.81
CA ILE A 94 16.91 -13.39 0.33
C ILE A 94 17.06 -14.03 -1.04
N GLY A 95 17.47 -13.22 -2.03
CA GLY A 95 17.63 -13.65 -3.42
C GLY A 95 16.46 -13.30 -4.33
N ASP A 96 15.34 -12.80 -3.79
CA ASP A 96 14.25 -12.30 -4.62
C ASP A 96 14.64 -10.97 -5.30
N GLU A 97 13.99 -10.67 -6.44
CA GLU A 97 14.20 -9.42 -7.16
C GLU A 97 13.50 -8.24 -6.47
N LEU A 98 14.19 -7.11 -6.37
CA LEU A 98 13.60 -5.84 -5.92
C LEU A 98 13.03 -5.08 -7.13
N GLY A 99 11.86 -5.50 -7.61
CA GLY A 99 11.22 -4.93 -8.80
C GLY A 99 10.63 -3.52 -8.63
N GLY A 100 10.37 -3.09 -7.39
CA GLY A 100 9.89 -1.75 -7.05
C GLY A 100 10.92 -0.95 -6.25
N HIS A 101 10.60 -0.61 -4.99
CA HIS A 101 11.54 -0.01 -4.04
C HIS A 101 11.43 -0.70 -2.68
N LEU A 102 12.25 -0.33 -1.70
CA LEU A 102 12.17 -0.88 -0.36
C LEU A 102 10.91 -0.38 0.35
N VAL A 103 9.94 -1.28 0.55
CA VAL A 103 8.68 -1.02 1.23
C VAL A 103 8.69 -1.74 2.57
N SER A 104 8.39 -1.02 3.65
CA SER A 104 8.37 -1.60 5.00
C SER A 104 7.01 -2.16 5.41
N GLY A 105 5.93 -1.67 4.80
CA GLY A 105 4.57 -1.90 5.22
C GLY A 105 4.19 -1.06 6.45
N HIS A 106 4.91 0.05 6.67
CA HIS A 106 4.66 0.99 7.76
C HIS A 106 4.00 2.25 7.20
N VAL A 107 2.70 2.15 7.01
CA VAL A 107 1.87 3.22 6.45
C VAL A 107 1.95 4.49 7.28
N ASP A 108 2.21 5.62 6.61
CA ASP A 108 2.29 6.94 7.23
C ASP A 108 0.93 7.54 7.52
N GLY A 109 -0.03 7.26 6.66
CA GLY A 109 -1.37 7.77 6.77
C GLY A 109 -2.25 7.46 5.58
N ILE A 110 -3.45 8.02 5.61
CA ILE A 110 -4.45 7.86 4.57
C ILE A 110 -4.34 9.04 3.60
N ALA A 111 -4.21 8.75 2.32
CA ALA A 111 -4.24 9.70 1.22
C ALA A 111 -5.59 9.64 0.50
N ASP A 112 -5.99 10.73 -0.14
CA ASP A 112 -7.25 10.83 -0.89
C ASP A 112 -7.01 10.89 -2.39
N ILE A 113 -7.75 10.12 -3.16
CA ILE A 113 -7.80 10.24 -4.62
C ILE A 113 -8.69 11.43 -4.98
N ILE A 114 -8.07 12.56 -5.32
CA ILE A 114 -8.78 13.78 -5.68
C ILE A 114 -9.36 13.70 -7.09
N LYS A 115 -8.64 13.05 -8.01
CA LYS A 115 -9.10 12.84 -9.38
C LYS A 115 -8.50 11.56 -9.95
N ARG A 116 -9.32 10.78 -10.64
CA ARG A 116 -8.91 9.74 -11.58
C ARG A 116 -9.26 10.21 -12.98
N GLU A 117 -8.33 10.07 -13.91
CA GLU A 117 -8.49 10.41 -15.31
C GLU A 117 -8.02 9.24 -16.16
N ASP A 118 -8.98 8.53 -16.76
CA ASP A 118 -8.67 7.42 -17.66
C ASP A 118 -8.28 8.00 -19.03
N LEU A 119 -7.07 7.65 -19.48
CA LEU A 119 -6.47 8.12 -20.72
C LEU A 119 -6.58 6.99 -21.75
N THR A 120 -7.12 7.33 -22.92
CA THR A 120 -7.29 6.39 -24.01
C THR A 120 -6.08 6.38 -24.97
N GLU A 121 -6.07 5.46 -25.95
CA GLU A 121 -5.03 5.45 -27.00
C GLU A 121 -4.96 6.76 -27.80
N LYS A 122 -6.05 7.55 -27.80
CA LYS A 122 -6.06 8.88 -28.43
C LYS A 122 -5.30 9.94 -27.61
N ASP A 123 -5.19 9.72 -26.32
CA ASP A 123 -4.59 10.66 -25.36
C ASP A 123 -3.12 10.33 -25.09
N THR A 124 -2.71 9.08 -25.33
CA THR A 124 -1.35 8.60 -25.05
C THR A 124 -0.88 7.60 -26.07
N LEU A 125 0.45 7.56 -26.31
CA LEU A 125 1.10 6.54 -27.15
C LEU A 125 1.20 5.16 -26.46
N TRP A 126 0.73 5.04 -25.19
CA TRP A 126 0.99 3.91 -24.31
C TRP A 126 -0.24 3.04 -24.03
N GLY A 127 -1.35 3.27 -24.76
CA GLY A 127 -2.61 2.55 -24.53
C GLY A 127 -3.44 3.12 -23.36
N ALA A 128 -4.44 2.37 -22.93
CA ALA A 128 -5.36 2.79 -21.86
C ALA A 128 -4.63 2.84 -20.50
N THR A 129 -4.27 4.04 -20.05
CA THR A 129 -3.62 4.32 -18.78
C THR A 129 -4.56 5.12 -17.87
N ALA A 130 -4.25 5.23 -16.58
CA ALA A 130 -5.00 6.10 -15.69
C ALA A 130 -4.05 7.02 -14.91
N ARG A 131 -4.35 8.31 -14.92
CA ARG A 131 -3.68 9.31 -14.08
C ARG A 131 -4.48 9.51 -12.82
N PHE A 132 -3.79 9.49 -11.68
CA PHE A 132 -4.36 9.78 -10.39
C PHE A 132 -3.73 11.04 -9.83
N LEU A 133 -4.56 12.01 -9.44
CA LEU A 133 -4.17 13.14 -8.59
C LEU A 133 -4.51 12.77 -7.15
N ILE A 134 -3.53 12.81 -6.28
CA ILE A 134 -3.61 12.31 -4.91
C ILE A 134 -3.20 13.41 -3.96
N ARG A 135 -3.96 13.59 -2.88
CA ARG A 135 -3.59 14.42 -1.75
C ARG A 135 -2.89 13.58 -0.70
N ALA A 136 -1.66 13.96 -0.36
CA ALA A 136 -0.87 13.32 0.69
C ALA A 136 -1.44 13.66 2.09
N PRO A 137 -1.35 12.76 3.06
CA PRO A 137 -1.68 13.08 4.45
C PRO A 137 -0.76 14.17 4.99
N ALA A 138 -1.27 14.93 5.96
CA ALA A 138 -0.55 16.07 6.53
C ALA A 138 0.87 15.70 7.00
N GLY A 139 1.85 16.52 6.61
CA GLY A 139 3.26 16.35 6.99
C GLY A 139 4.06 15.34 6.17
N THR A 140 3.42 14.56 5.26
CA THR A 140 4.13 13.56 4.44
C THR A 140 4.59 14.11 3.08
N ALA A 141 3.98 15.18 2.58
CA ALA A 141 4.28 15.75 1.26
C ALA A 141 5.77 16.09 1.07
N ARG A 142 6.46 16.54 2.12
CA ARG A 142 7.90 16.85 2.09
C ARG A 142 8.81 15.66 1.76
N PHE A 143 8.31 14.43 1.88
CA PHE A 143 9.04 13.21 1.56
C PHE A 143 8.73 12.70 0.14
N ILE A 144 7.81 13.34 -0.57
CA ILE A 144 7.38 12.94 -1.91
C ILE A 144 8.05 13.86 -2.92
N ALA A 145 8.86 13.27 -3.80
CA ALA A 145 9.61 14.00 -4.81
C ALA A 145 9.22 13.57 -6.21
N GLU A 146 9.23 14.51 -7.16
CA GLU A 146 9.07 14.18 -8.58
C GLU A 146 10.14 13.17 -9.03
N LYS A 147 9.73 12.13 -9.76
CA LYS A 147 10.53 10.96 -10.15
C LYS A 147 11.01 10.09 -8.99
N GLY A 148 10.63 10.40 -7.76
CA GLY A 148 10.81 9.50 -6.61
C GLY A 148 9.75 8.40 -6.57
N SER A 149 9.91 7.50 -5.61
CA SER A 149 8.97 6.41 -5.34
C SER A 149 8.00 6.77 -4.22
N VAL A 150 6.79 6.24 -4.31
CA VAL A 150 5.79 6.28 -3.25
C VAL A 150 5.05 4.94 -3.25
N THR A 151 4.63 4.48 -2.08
CA THR A 151 3.79 3.29 -1.96
C THR A 151 2.34 3.71 -1.71
N LEU A 152 1.43 3.27 -2.57
CA LEU A 152 -0.01 3.53 -2.44
C LEU A 152 -0.77 2.21 -2.42
N ASP A 153 -1.55 1.95 -1.36
CA ASP A 153 -2.21 0.65 -1.12
C ASP A 153 -1.25 -0.54 -1.35
N GLY A 154 0.02 -0.39 -0.94
CA GLY A 154 1.07 -1.41 -1.11
C GLY A 154 1.73 -1.44 -2.49
N VAL A 155 1.28 -0.65 -3.46
CA VAL A 155 1.83 -0.61 -4.81
C VAL A 155 2.95 0.41 -4.90
N SER A 156 4.14 0.00 -5.36
CA SER A 156 5.26 0.88 -5.69
C SER A 156 4.97 1.67 -6.96
N LEU A 157 4.96 3.00 -6.87
CA LEU A 157 4.62 3.88 -7.97
C LEU A 157 5.64 5.02 -8.10
N THR A 158 5.87 5.45 -9.33
CA THR A 158 6.70 6.62 -9.63
C THR A 158 5.85 7.88 -9.60
N VAL A 159 6.30 8.88 -8.86
CA VAL A 159 5.69 10.21 -8.80
C VAL A 159 6.00 10.98 -10.11
N ASN A 160 4.96 11.46 -10.77
CA ASN A 160 5.11 12.22 -12.03
C ASN A 160 5.28 13.72 -11.79
N SER A 161 4.53 14.29 -10.84
CA SER A 161 4.61 15.71 -10.47
C SER A 161 4.19 15.91 -9.03
N VAL A 162 4.66 16.98 -8.41
CA VAL A 162 4.31 17.37 -7.03
C VAL A 162 3.93 18.86 -7.02
N SER A 163 2.87 19.22 -6.30
CA SER A 163 2.46 20.59 -6.04
C SER A 163 1.84 20.67 -4.65
N ASP A 164 2.51 21.33 -3.73
CA ASP A 164 2.13 21.45 -2.32
C ASP A 164 1.91 20.06 -1.66
N ASP A 165 0.69 19.76 -1.24
CA ASP A 165 0.31 18.47 -0.66
C ASP A 165 -0.25 17.48 -1.70
N MET A 166 -0.25 17.84 -2.98
CA MET A 166 -0.75 17.00 -4.06
C MET A 166 0.36 16.49 -4.95
N PHE A 167 0.18 15.27 -5.45
CA PHE A 167 1.07 14.66 -6.43
C PHE A 167 0.30 13.81 -7.42
N THR A 168 0.94 13.50 -8.55
CA THR A 168 0.33 12.63 -9.56
C THR A 168 1.15 11.37 -9.79
N VAL A 169 0.44 10.29 -10.08
CA VAL A 169 1.00 9.03 -10.57
C VAL A 169 0.25 8.61 -11.84
N LEU A 170 0.94 7.92 -12.75
CA LEU A 170 0.36 7.37 -13.97
C LEU A 170 0.50 5.85 -13.93
N LEU A 171 -0.62 5.15 -14.02
CA LEU A 171 -0.69 3.70 -13.97
C LEU A 171 -0.90 3.13 -15.36
N ILE A 172 -0.06 2.16 -15.72
CA ILE A 172 -0.17 1.40 -16.96
C ILE A 172 -1.28 0.35 -16.87
N PRO A 173 -1.78 -0.17 -18.00
CA PRO A 173 -2.87 -1.15 -18.03
C PRO A 173 -2.59 -2.38 -17.15
N HIS A 174 -1.37 -2.88 -17.14
CA HIS A 174 -0.99 -4.03 -16.32
C HIS A 174 -1.23 -3.75 -14.82
N THR A 175 -0.74 -2.60 -14.31
CA THR A 175 -0.92 -2.23 -12.91
C THR A 175 -2.40 -2.08 -12.54
N LEU A 176 -3.21 -1.49 -13.42
CA LEU A 176 -4.65 -1.38 -13.22
C LEU A 176 -5.34 -2.76 -13.17
N GLN A 177 -4.85 -3.74 -13.93
CA GLN A 177 -5.41 -5.08 -14.00
C GLN A 177 -5.06 -5.93 -12.77
N VAL A 178 -3.79 -5.87 -12.30
CA VAL A 178 -3.27 -6.76 -11.24
C VAL A 178 -3.34 -6.17 -9.84
N THR A 179 -3.89 -4.94 -9.69
CA THR A 179 -4.06 -4.28 -8.40
C THR A 179 -5.48 -3.74 -8.22
N THR A 180 -5.82 -3.35 -6.99
CA THR A 180 -7.11 -2.70 -6.70
C THR A 180 -7.26 -1.32 -7.37
N PHE A 181 -6.21 -0.74 -7.94
CA PHE A 181 -6.30 0.53 -8.66
C PHE A 181 -7.23 0.47 -9.88
N GLY A 182 -7.45 -0.72 -10.45
CA GLY A 182 -8.45 -0.88 -11.52
C GLY A 182 -9.85 -0.45 -11.14
N ILE A 183 -10.22 -0.61 -9.87
CA ILE A 183 -11.56 -0.28 -9.33
C ILE A 183 -11.60 1.00 -8.48
N ARG A 184 -10.43 1.60 -8.14
CA ARG A 184 -10.37 2.85 -7.38
C ARG A 184 -10.90 4.01 -8.21
N LYS A 185 -11.57 4.96 -7.55
CA LYS A 185 -12.20 6.13 -8.17
C LYS A 185 -11.92 7.41 -7.39
N THR A 186 -12.24 8.53 -7.97
CA THR A 186 -12.26 9.84 -7.30
C THR A 186 -13.10 9.78 -6.03
N GLY A 187 -12.53 10.29 -4.93
CA GLY A 187 -13.12 10.28 -3.60
C GLY A 187 -12.75 9.07 -2.73
N ASP A 188 -12.07 8.06 -3.30
CA ASP A 188 -11.58 6.94 -2.49
C ASP A 188 -10.38 7.35 -1.66
N SER A 189 -10.27 6.76 -0.45
CA SER A 189 -9.11 6.85 0.42
C SER A 189 -8.22 5.62 0.25
N ILE A 190 -6.90 5.82 0.28
CA ILE A 190 -5.88 4.79 0.09
C ILE A 190 -4.77 4.94 1.13
N ASN A 191 -4.07 3.85 1.45
CA ASN A 191 -2.93 3.88 2.35
C ASN A 191 -1.69 4.42 1.63
N LEU A 192 -0.96 5.32 2.28
CA LEU A 192 0.29 5.89 1.76
C LEU A 192 1.46 5.57 2.68
N GLU A 193 2.55 5.07 2.11
CA GLU A 193 3.85 4.96 2.75
C GLU A 193 4.87 5.73 1.91
N VAL A 194 5.64 6.63 2.54
CA VAL A 194 6.70 7.37 1.86
C VAL A 194 7.95 6.48 1.69
N ASP A 195 8.78 6.81 0.72
CA ASP A 195 10.05 6.13 0.53
C ASP A 195 10.90 6.22 1.81
N LEU A 196 11.36 5.06 2.27
CA LEU A 196 12.16 4.92 3.49
C LEU A 196 13.44 5.79 3.44
N MET A 197 14.07 5.89 2.26
CA MET A 197 15.27 6.72 2.08
C MET A 197 14.96 8.20 2.27
N ALA A 198 13.83 8.69 1.77
CA ALA A 198 13.42 10.08 1.96
C ALA A 198 13.16 10.41 3.44
N ARG A 199 12.57 9.47 4.20
CA ARG A 199 12.34 9.61 5.63
C ARG A 199 13.64 9.77 6.41
N TYR A 200 14.63 8.90 6.20
CA TYR A 200 15.90 8.97 6.92
C TYR A 200 16.75 10.17 6.48
N ALA A 201 16.77 10.51 5.18
CA ALA A 201 17.47 11.69 4.70
C ALA A 201 16.93 12.98 5.35
N ALA A 202 15.62 13.13 5.45
CA ALA A 202 15.01 14.28 6.12
C ALA A 202 15.38 14.33 7.62
N ARG A 203 15.31 13.21 8.33
CA ARG A 203 15.65 13.16 9.76
C ARG A 203 17.10 13.57 10.03
N LEU A 204 18.05 13.04 9.24
CA LEU A 204 19.46 13.39 9.37
C LEU A 204 19.74 14.85 9.02
N SER A 205 19.04 15.41 8.03
CA SER A 205 19.17 16.83 7.66
C SER A 205 18.68 17.77 8.76
N GLU A 206 17.59 17.43 9.45
CA GLU A 206 17.06 18.20 10.59
C GLU A 206 18.04 18.27 11.75
N GLU A 207 18.69 17.15 12.08
CA GLU A 207 19.69 17.08 13.15
C GLU A 207 20.95 17.91 12.80
N SER A 208 21.43 17.81 11.56
CA SER A 208 22.56 18.61 11.10
C SER A 208 22.31 20.12 11.20
N ALA A 209 21.10 20.57 10.84
CA ALA A 209 20.72 21.96 10.94
C ALA A 209 20.61 22.46 12.39
N SER A 210 20.37 21.61 13.37
CA SER A 210 20.30 21.97 14.80
C SER A 210 21.68 22.19 15.40
N VAL A 211 22.68 21.44 14.97
CA VAL A 211 24.08 21.56 15.46
C VAL A 211 24.74 22.87 15.02
N PHE A 212 24.37 23.44 13.88
CA PHE A 212 24.91 24.71 13.39
C PHE A 212 24.14 25.96 13.92
N ARG A 213 23.07 25.75 14.71
CA ARG A 213 22.31 26.86 15.34
C ARG A 213 22.60 27.03 16.83
N SER A 214 23.41 26.18 17.43
CA SER A 214 23.92 26.23 18.81
C SER A 214 25.34 26.82 18.83
#